data_03906878ca98c76f68586aec6259df29
#
_entry.id   03906878ca98c76f68586aec6259df29
#
_cell.length_a   1.000
_cell.length_b   1.000
_cell.length_c   1.000
_cell.angle_alpha   90.00
_cell.angle_beta   90.00
_cell.angle_gamma   90.00
#
_symmetry.space_group_name_H-M   'P 1'
#
loop_
_entity.id
_entity.type
_entity.pdbx_description
1 polymer ?
#
loop_
_entity_poly.entity_id
_entity_poly.type
_entity_poly.pdbx_seq_one_letter_code
_entity_poly.pdbx_strand_id
1 'polypeptide(L)'
;MHDRADQGSRPADALPGLYRAAFEGAPVGLAVLAPDGRTIRAANPCLCRWLGYAPGALDGRPTDQVIGRDEFGGDEFGLKAGIRRWQRADGSSVDLRLTLSGEADPFGEAVAVVSLVDADELVRAEQNRDALTAAGLGEWRWDLTTGQMAFSRRAGQILGYAPGRSVTWAAMRGQLDPDDAGRIQASVAQALAERRPYAFQTRFRRATDGAEIWIGARGEAVLSADGAPLGIVGVVQDITTRVEAREALAEREERLRVATTVADLGIFEWHVLDDRATWENERMFAIFGRRPEEGSIGKAAFLKEILHPEDRPHFRQAILRALREDTILHATGRIRRHDDGSWRTIDMAGRFERGASGGLPRRLIGVVADVTDRHISEERRSLLIRELHHRVKNTLATVQAIVGSTARTATSIDSFHEAFVGRIKSLAHTHSVLTEATWQTARLRDLLASELMPYAESETETSPDLRILLDGPAVDLPSDIAVPIGMAIHELTTNAAKYGALSTGQGRVAITWSVAAGMLHLDWRESGGPRVEPPTRQGFGSRLLQRVLTTQVQARITTDYAPEGFHLTLAAPLPERNPALNPLA
;
A
#
# COMPACT_ATOMS: atom_id res chain seq x y z
N MET A 1 68.05 -17.11 89.77
CA MET A 1 68.48 -15.66 89.75
C MET A 1 68.90 -15.31 88.36
N HIS A 2 68.16 -14.65 87.63
CA HIS A 2 68.25 -13.45 86.81
C HIS A 2 67.15 -13.36 85.80
N ASP A 3 66.32 -12.51 86.16
CA ASP A 3 65.24 -11.90 85.37
C ASP A 3 65.87 -11.14 84.19
N ARG A 4 65.43 -11.39 82.99
CA ARG A 4 65.59 -10.49 81.86
C ARG A 4 64.25 -10.25 81.24
N ALA A 5 63.66 -9.16 81.66
CA ALA A 5 62.52 -8.56 80.99
C ALA A 5 62.85 -8.30 79.53
N ASP A 6 62.17 -8.97 78.69
CA ASP A 6 62.15 -8.73 77.23
C ASP A 6 61.39 -7.41 76.99
N GLN A 7 62.08 -6.34 76.75
CA GLN A 7 61.50 -5.09 76.23
C GLN A 7 61.18 -5.28 74.78
N GLY A 8 59.95 -5.74 74.52
CA GLY A 8 59.42 -5.88 73.13
C GLY A 8 59.48 -4.52 72.42
N SER A 9 60.37 -4.38 71.46
CA SER A 9 60.33 -3.30 70.48
C SER A 9 58.98 -3.23 69.81
N ARG A 10 58.41 -2.02 69.69
CA ARG A 10 57.14 -1.81 68.99
C ARG A 10 57.19 -2.37 67.58
N PRO A 11 56.20 -3.19 67.11
CA PRO A 11 56.25 -3.90 65.78
C PRO A 11 56.39 -2.91 64.62
N ALA A 12 55.97 -1.65 64.79
CA ALA A 12 56.06 -0.63 63.71
C ALA A 12 57.50 -0.14 63.46
N ASP A 13 58.46 -0.32 64.44
CA ASP A 13 59.86 0.13 64.31
C ASP A 13 60.73 -0.81 63.44
N ALA A 14 60.19 -1.93 63.02
CA ALA A 14 60.85 -2.93 62.21
C ALA A 14 60.73 -2.72 60.67
N LEU A 15 59.87 -1.80 60.15
CA LEU A 15 59.71 -1.51 58.74
C LEU A 15 60.77 -0.52 58.23
N PRO A 16 61.47 -0.74 57.11
CA PRO A 16 62.32 0.24 56.47
C PRO A 16 61.54 1.53 56.17
N GLY A 17 62.15 2.71 56.30
CA GLY A 17 61.48 3.98 56.19
C GLY A 17 60.61 4.23 54.98
N LEU A 18 60.99 3.68 53.80
CA LEU A 18 60.18 3.78 52.57
C LEU A 18 58.87 2.94 52.63
N TYR A 19 58.95 1.75 53.20
CA TYR A 19 57.78 0.88 53.38
C TYR A 19 56.81 1.45 54.42
N ARG A 20 57.35 2.04 55.47
CA ARG A 20 56.60 2.73 56.50
C ARG A 20 55.84 3.94 55.92
N ALA A 21 56.52 4.78 55.13
CA ALA A 21 55.89 5.91 54.48
C ALA A 21 54.76 5.45 53.47
N ALA A 22 55.00 4.40 52.72
CA ALA A 22 53.97 3.84 51.80
C ALA A 22 52.78 3.25 52.57
N PHE A 23 53.02 2.54 53.67
CA PHE A 23 51.96 1.96 54.49
C PHE A 23 51.11 3.05 55.19
N GLU A 24 51.78 4.04 55.78
CA GLU A 24 51.11 5.13 56.48
C GLU A 24 50.38 6.09 55.56
N GLY A 25 50.90 6.32 54.34
CA GLY A 25 50.34 7.20 53.32
C GLY A 25 49.32 6.54 52.38
N ALA A 26 49.10 5.25 52.49
CA ALA A 26 48.18 4.55 51.60
C ALA A 26 46.75 5.07 51.77
N PRO A 27 46.03 5.37 50.65
CA PRO A 27 44.64 5.86 50.70
C PRO A 27 43.61 4.74 50.99
N VAL A 28 44.07 3.53 51.20
CA VAL A 28 43.30 2.33 51.54
C VAL A 28 43.64 1.86 52.93
N GLY A 29 42.71 1.23 53.64
CA GLY A 29 42.97 0.63 54.94
C GLY A 29 43.90 -0.58 54.79
N LEU A 30 45.02 -0.56 55.47
CA LEU A 30 45.97 -1.65 55.49
C LEU A 30 46.18 -2.11 56.93
N ALA A 31 46.27 -3.46 57.08
CA ALA A 31 46.71 -4.07 58.36
C ALA A 31 47.78 -5.15 58.07
N VAL A 32 48.75 -5.22 58.93
CA VAL A 32 49.69 -6.32 58.97
C VAL A 32 49.22 -7.25 60.08
N LEU A 33 49.03 -8.53 59.73
CA LEU A 33 48.55 -9.54 60.68
C LEU A 33 49.73 -10.46 61.06
N ALA A 34 49.65 -11.01 62.25
CA ALA A 34 50.55 -12.08 62.69
C ALA A 34 50.35 -13.32 61.74
N PRO A 35 51.34 -14.21 61.65
CA PRO A 35 51.29 -15.40 60.76
C PRO A 35 50.07 -16.32 61.03
N ASP A 36 49.55 -16.30 62.26
CA ASP A 36 48.34 -17.03 62.65
C ASP A 36 47.02 -16.32 62.31
N GLY A 37 47.07 -15.08 61.73
CA GLY A 37 45.93 -14.24 61.39
C GLY A 37 45.13 -13.74 62.60
N ARG A 38 45.57 -14.06 63.82
CA ARG A 38 44.77 -13.80 65.04
C ARG A 38 45.09 -12.49 65.73
N THR A 39 46.15 -11.82 65.33
CA THR A 39 46.60 -10.59 65.96
C THR A 39 46.94 -9.53 64.90
N ILE A 40 46.45 -8.30 65.04
CA ILE A 40 46.82 -7.17 64.22
C ILE A 40 48.19 -6.66 64.70
N ARG A 41 49.25 -6.82 63.92
CA ARG A 41 50.60 -6.29 64.32
C ARG A 41 50.75 -4.80 64.09
N ALA A 42 50.15 -4.31 63.00
CA ALA A 42 50.10 -2.88 62.67
C ALA A 42 48.88 -2.56 61.81
N ALA A 43 48.33 -1.37 62.00
CA ALA A 43 47.25 -0.84 61.18
C ALA A 43 47.63 0.60 60.74
N ASN A 44 47.37 0.90 59.45
CA ASN A 44 47.68 2.22 58.93
C ASN A 44 46.64 3.27 59.36
N PRO A 45 46.98 4.58 59.30
CA PRO A 45 46.09 5.66 59.72
C PRO A 45 44.73 5.64 58.95
N CYS A 46 44.68 5.15 57.70
CA CYS A 46 43.45 5.06 56.93
C CYS A 46 42.47 4.05 57.55
N LEU A 47 42.93 2.85 57.88
CA LEU A 47 42.12 1.82 58.53
C LEU A 47 41.67 2.29 59.94
N CYS A 48 42.58 2.88 60.72
CA CYS A 48 42.26 3.42 62.04
C CYS A 48 41.12 4.46 61.96
N ARG A 49 41.15 5.38 60.96
CA ARG A 49 40.09 6.36 60.73
C ARG A 49 38.77 5.73 60.38
N TRP A 50 38.76 4.72 59.49
CA TRP A 50 37.53 4.04 59.09
C TRP A 50 36.84 3.31 60.24
N LEU A 51 37.67 2.75 61.11
CA LEU A 51 37.18 2.04 62.28
C LEU A 51 37.04 2.92 63.55
N GLY A 52 37.37 4.24 63.49
CA GLY A 52 37.23 5.16 64.58
C GLY A 52 38.25 4.98 65.69
N TYR A 53 39.36 4.30 65.43
CA TYR A 53 40.46 4.12 66.41
C TYR A 53 41.54 5.19 66.24
N ALA A 54 42.21 5.55 67.35
CA ALA A 54 43.41 6.36 67.26
C ALA A 54 44.54 5.62 66.55
N PRO A 55 45.45 6.32 65.82
CA PRO A 55 46.61 5.66 65.20
C PRO A 55 47.42 4.82 66.23
N GLY A 56 47.70 3.60 65.88
CA GLY A 56 48.39 2.58 66.69
C GLY A 56 47.52 1.91 67.78
N ALA A 57 46.26 2.28 67.91
CA ALA A 57 45.36 1.67 68.91
C ALA A 57 44.88 0.26 68.53
N LEU A 58 45.09 -0.13 67.27
CA LEU A 58 44.81 -1.47 66.76
C LEU A 58 46.00 -2.41 66.84
N ASP A 59 47.19 -1.89 67.07
CA ASP A 59 48.41 -2.66 67.12
C ASP A 59 48.43 -3.59 68.33
N GLY A 60 48.68 -4.88 68.11
CA GLY A 60 48.65 -5.90 69.16
C GLY A 60 47.26 -6.40 69.55
N ARG A 61 46.20 -5.86 68.94
CA ARG A 61 44.81 -6.34 69.23
C ARG A 61 44.51 -7.67 68.58
N PRO A 62 43.76 -8.56 69.28
CA PRO A 62 43.19 -9.75 68.67
C PRO A 62 42.27 -9.36 67.56
N THR A 63 42.39 -10.04 66.42
CA THR A 63 41.59 -9.81 65.18
C THR A 63 40.10 -10.07 65.46
N ASP A 64 39.77 -11.03 66.32
CA ASP A 64 38.37 -11.39 66.69
C ASP A 64 37.65 -10.31 67.50
N GLN A 65 38.38 -9.33 68.08
CA GLN A 65 37.79 -8.16 68.76
C GLN A 65 37.39 -7.05 67.76
N VAL A 66 37.89 -7.10 66.56
CA VAL A 66 37.67 -6.08 65.53
C VAL A 66 36.86 -6.66 64.34
N ILE A 67 37.02 -7.96 64.04
CA ILE A 67 36.24 -8.68 63.06
C ILE A 67 35.41 -9.71 63.84
N GLY A 68 34.10 -9.82 63.58
CA GLY A 68 33.19 -10.72 64.30
C GLY A 68 33.69 -12.17 64.36
N ARG A 69 33.51 -12.83 65.53
CA ARG A 69 33.99 -14.22 65.79
C ARG A 69 33.45 -15.28 64.82
N ASP A 70 32.28 -15.10 64.25
CA ASP A 70 31.65 -16.03 63.32
C ASP A 70 32.29 -16.07 61.92
N GLU A 71 33.25 -15.23 61.66
CA GLU A 71 33.92 -15.04 60.37
C GLU A 71 35.29 -15.73 60.25
N PHE A 72 35.71 -16.43 61.31
CA PHE A 72 36.93 -17.20 61.30
C PHE A 72 36.67 -18.65 60.90
N GLY A 73 37.34 -19.10 59.84
CA GLY A 73 37.22 -20.51 59.42
C GLY A 73 37.70 -20.79 57.97
N GLY A 74 38.89 -21.29 57.86
CA GLY A 74 39.51 -21.85 56.66
C GLY A 74 40.60 -20.99 56.05
N ASP A 75 41.68 -21.55 55.66
CA ASP A 75 42.99 -21.18 55.16
C ASP A 75 44.05 -21.00 56.24
N GLU A 76 45.33 -21.13 55.88
CA GLU A 76 46.49 -21.09 56.75
C GLU A 76 46.51 -19.88 57.73
N PHE A 77 45.75 -18.84 57.43
CA PHE A 77 45.68 -17.59 58.23
C PHE A 77 44.39 -17.45 59.04
N GLY A 78 43.42 -18.38 58.98
CA GLY A 78 42.18 -18.32 59.78
C GLY A 78 41.16 -17.26 59.37
N LEU A 79 41.44 -16.38 58.43
CA LEU A 79 40.58 -15.34 57.88
C LEU A 79 40.27 -15.64 56.41
N LYS A 80 39.02 -15.46 55.99
CA LYS A 80 38.63 -15.61 54.59
C LYS A 80 38.59 -14.27 53.88
N ALA A 81 39.14 -14.18 52.69
CA ALA A 81 38.95 -13.04 51.81
C ALA A 81 37.44 -12.83 51.49
N GLY A 82 37.02 -11.59 51.25
CA GLY A 82 35.64 -11.23 50.98
C GLY A 82 35.16 -10.03 51.83
N ILE A 83 33.85 -9.76 51.76
CA ILE A 83 33.23 -8.73 52.58
C ILE A 83 33.10 -9.27 53.99
N ARG A 84 33.56 -8.50 54.98
CA ARG A 84 33.55 -8.87 56.39
C ARG A 84 33.02 -7.71 57.21
N ARG A 85 32.30 -8.01 58.33
CA ARG A 85 31.78 -7.06 59.27
C ARG A 85 32.82 -6.72 60.33
N TRP A 86 33.21 -5.46 60.36
CA TRP A 86 34.18 -4.93 61.29
C TRP A 86 33.51 -4.07 62.35
N GLN A 87 33.98 -4.15 63.56
CA GLN A 87 33.50 -3.33 64.66
C GLN A 87 34.35 -2.05 64.82
N ARG A 88 33.66 -0.92 64.89
CA ARG A 88 34.29 0.37 65.17
C ARG A 88 34.51 0.58 66.67
N ALA A 89 35.35 1.56 67.03
CA ALA A 89 35.63 1.91 68.40
C ALA A 89 34.39 2.35 69.19
N ASP A 90 33.36 2.86 68.52
CA ASP A 90 32.08 3.27 69.10
C ASP A 90 31.07 2.16 69.27
N GLY A 91 31.46 0.90 68.88
CA GLY A 91 30.60 -0.26 68.94
C GLY A 91 29.70 -0.42 67.72
N SER A 92 29.67 0.52 66.73
CA SER A 92 28.99 0.34 65.45
C SER A 92 29.75 -0.61 64.56
N SER A 93 29.07 -1.18 63.53
CA SER A 93 29.68 -2.08 62.56
C SER A 93 29.78 -1.44 61.19
N VAL A 94 30.80 -1.82 60.44
CA VAL A 94 31.00 -1.46 59.02
C VAL A 94 31.40 -2.70 58.23
N ASP A 95 30.82 -2.86 57.04
CA ASP A 95 31.18 -3.97 56.14
C ASP A 95 32.33 -3.50 55.24
N LEU A 96 33.49 -4.16 55.36
CA LEU A 96 34.69 -3.84 54.59
C LEU A 96 35.12 -5.08 53.78
N ARG A 97 35.64 -4.87 52.57
CA ARG A 97 36.21 -5.97 51.77
C ARG A 97 37.64 -6.27 52.22
N LEU A 98 37.86 -7.49 52.62
CA LEU A 98 39.15 -8.04 53.04
C LEU A 98 39.80 -8.74 51.83
N THR A 99 41.04 -8.40 51.50
CA THR A 99 41.91 -9.11 50.58
C THR A 99 43.18 -9.50 51.30
N LEU A 100 43.53 -10.79 51.26
CA LEU A 100 44.72 -11.30 51.90
C LEU A 100 45.85 -11.44 50.84
N SER A 101 47.04 -10.91 51.16
CA SER A 101 48.26 -11.13 50.42
C SER A 101 49.18 -12.05 51.26
N GLY A 102 49.54 -13.19 50.71
CA GLY A 102 50.39 -14.21 51.36
C GLY A 102 51.89 -14.00 51.14
N GLU A 103 52.34 -12.78 50.85
CA GLU A 103 53.77 -12.50 50.69
C GLU A 103 54.48 -12.38 52.05
N ALA A 104 55.63 -13.03 52.17
CA ALA A 104 56.48 -12.87 53.34
C ALA A 104 57.00 -11.43 53.45
N ASP A 105 57.15 -10.94 54.69
CA ASP A 105 57.71 -9.63 54.92
C ASP A 105 59.18 -9.54 54.47
N PRO A 106 59.78 -8.34 54.32
CA PRO A 106 61.16 -8.16 53.90
C PRO A 106 62.21 -8.80 54.83
N PHE A 107 61.77 -9.31 55.98
CA PHE A 107 62.64 -9.98 56.97
C PHE A 107 62.45 -11.46 57.06
N GLY A 108 61.65 -12.05 56.09
CA GLY A 108 61.46 -13.49 55.96
C GLY A 108 60.41 -14.13 56.84
N GLU A 109 59.65 -13.33 57.58
CA GLU A 109 58.48 -13.82 58.36
C GLU A 109 57.22 -13.80 57.45
N ALA A 110 56.40 -14.86 57.50
CA ALA A 110 55.16 -14.91 56.78
C ALA A 110 54.12 -13.93 57.39
N VAL A 111 53.93 -12.80 56.76
CA VAL A 111 53.01 -11.74 57.20
C VAL A 111 51.87 -11.62 56.17
N ALA A 112 50.62 -11.70 56.63
CA ALA A 112 49.47 -11.38 55.81
C ALA A 112 49.25 -9.86 55.75
N VAL A 113 49.33 -9.28 54.56
CA VAL A 113 48.94 -7.88 54.33
C VAL A 113 47.46 -7.83 53.94
N VAL A 114 46.68 -7.05 54.66
CA VAL A 114 45.24 -6.97 54.45
C VAL A 114 44.89 -5.57 53.93
N SER A 115 44.35 -5.48 52.73
CA SER A 115 43.80 -4.22 52.23
C SER A 115 42.28 -4.21 52.41
N LEU A 116 41.77 -3.10 52.94
CA LEU A 116 40.37 -2.93 53.24
C LEU A 116 39.79 -1.81 52.38
N VAL A 117 38.66 -2.08 51.77
CA VAL A 117 37.90 -1.12 50.95
C VAL A 117 36.48 -1.09 51.50
N ASP A 118 35.85 0.08 51.55
CA ASP A 118 34.47 0.20 51.99
C ASP A 118 33.56 -0.69 51.14
N ALA A 119 32.92 -1.67 51.75
CA ALA A 119 32.11 -2.65 51.07
C ALA A 119 30.80 -2.04 50.57
N ASP A 120 30.26 -1.04 51.25
CA ASP A 120 29.01 -0.40 50.83
C ASP A 120 29.20 0.36 49.51
N GLU A 121 30.33 1.01 49.32
CA GLU A 121 30.65 1.68 48.05
C GLU A 121 30.83 0.68 46.91
N LEU A 122 31.48 -0.43 47.17
CA LEU A 122 31.65 -1.51 46.16
C LEU A 122 30.33 -2.18 45.83
N VAL A 123 29.49 -2.49 46.81
CA VAL A 123 28.18 -3.09 46.60
C VAL A 123 27.27 -2.15 45.78
N ARG A 124 27.28 -0.84 46.12
CA ARG A 124 26.55 0.15 45.30
C ARG A 124 27.05 0.26 43.88
N ALA A 125 28.36 0.25 43.68
CA ALA A 125 28.96 0.26 42.35
C ALA A 125 28.61 -0.99 41.53
N GLU A 126 28.61 -2.18 42.17
CA GLU A 126 28.17 -3.42 41.53
C GLU A 126 26.67 -3.40 41.19
N GLN A 127 25.81 -2.98 42.13
CA GLN A 127 24.36 -2.84 41.89
C GLN A 127 24.05 -1.85 40.77
N ASN A 128 24.75 -0.70 40.72
CA ASN A 128 24.59 0.27 39.63
C ASN A 128 25.01 -0.35 38.27
N ARG A 129 26.11 -1.10 38.24
CA ARG A 129 26.60 -1.76 37.04
C ARG A 129 25.63 -2.85 36.56
N ASP A 130 25.07 -3.61 37.52
CA ASP A 130 24.08 -4.65 37.20
C ASP A 130 22.78 -4.02 36.67
N ALA A 131 22.32 -2.92 37.26
CA ALA A 131 21.16 -2.18 36.78
C ALA A 131 21.37 -1.62 35.36
N LEU A 132 22.55 -1.03 35.07
CA LEU A 132 22.88 -0.57 33.73
C LEU A 132 22.95 -1.73 32.73
N THR A 133 23.51 -2.87 33.13
CA THR A 133 23.60 -4.07 32.30
C THR A 133 22.20 -4.64 31.99
N ALA A 134 21.33 -4.71 33.00
CA ALA A 134 19.94 -5.14 32.83
C ALA A 134 19.14 -4.20 31.90
N ALA A 135 19.44 -2.89 31.94
CA ALA A 135 18.90 -1.93 30.99
C ALA A 135 19.53 -2.00 29.58
N GLY A 136 20.46 -2.93 29.34
CA GLY A 136 21.17 -3.06 28.06
C GLY A 136 22.24 -1.98 27.81
N LEU A 137 22.60 -1.22 28.86
CA LEU A 137 23.58 -0.12 28.78
C LEU A 137 24.98 -0.61 29.11
N GLY A 138 25.97 -0.21 28.32
CA GLY A 138 27.38 -0.41 28.56
C GLY A 138 28.05 0.90 28.90
N GLU A 139 28.80 0.94 30.00
CA GLU A 139 29.56 2.13 30.41
C GLU A 139 30.86 2.23 29.61
N TRP A 140 31.25 3.45 29.30
CA TRP A 140 32.55 3.76 28.73
C TRP A 140 33.13 5.03 29.32
N ARG A 141 34.45 5.12 29.29
CA ARG A 141 35.22 6.28 29.75
C ARG A 141 36.27 6.62 28.73
N TRP A 142 36.42 7.89 28.43
CA TRP A 142 37.50 8.42 27.60
C TRP A 142 38.36 9.35 28.42
N ASP A 143 39.62 8.98 28.60
CA ASP A 143 40.64 9.80 29.25
C ASP A 143 41.25 10.73 28.18
N LEU A 144 41.06 12.04 28.36
CA LEU A 144 41.54 13.05 27.41
C LEU A 144 43.05 13.28 27.52
N THR A 145 43.70 12.91 28.67
CA THR A 145 45.13 13.03 28.87
C THR A 145 45.91 11.96 28.13
N THR A 146 45.44 10.73 28.19
CA THR A 146 46.06 9.58 27.52
C THR A 146 45.49 9.30 26.16
N GLY A 147 44.33 9.88 25.81
CA GLY A 147 43.57 9.61 24.58
C GLY A 147 42.95 8.22 24.53
N GLN A 148 42.96 7.46 25.62
CA GLN A 148 42.46 6.09 25.70
C GLN A 148 41.00 6.02 26.13
N MET A 149 40.26 5.12 25.52
CA MET A 149 38.88 4.77 25.88
C MET A 149 38.85 3.41 26.56
N ALA A 150 38.19 3.32 27.68
CA ALA A 150 37.96 2.08 28.42
C ALA A 150 36.46 1.73 28.41
N PHE A 151 36.15 0.44 28.36
CA PHE A 151 34.80 -0.09 28.24
C PHE A 151 34.48 -1.03 29.38
N SER A 152 33.26 -0.94 29.92
CA SER A 152 32.71 -2.01 30.75
C SER A 152 32.54 -3.29 29.93
N ARG A 153 32.33 -4.42 30.60
CA ARG A 153 32.09 -5.70 29.93
C ARG A 153 30.95 -5.58 28.91
N ARG A 154 29.85 -4.88 29.29
CA ARG A 154 28.67 -4.70 28.42
C ARG A 154 28.98 -3.80 27.22
N ALA A 155 29.65 -2.68 27.43
CA ALA A 155 30.07 -1.82 26.31
C ALA A 155 31.02 -2.55 25.35
N GLY A 156 31.96 -3.31 25.88
CA GLY A 156 32.85 -4.17 25.07
C GLY A 156 32.06 -5.19 24.23
N GLN A 157 31.03 -5.83 24.79
CA GLN A 157 30.16 -6.75 24.06
C GLN A 157 29.40 -6.06 22.92
N ILE A 158 28.83 -4.87 23.18
CA ILE A 158 28.11 -4.07 22.19
C ILE A 158 29.02 -3.68 21.03
N LEU A 159 30.20 -3.11 21.36
CA LEU A 159 31.13 -2.55 20.38
C LEU A 159 32.09 -3.58 19.75
N GLY A 160 32.12 -4.79 20.32
CA GLY A 160 32.98 -5.87 19.82
C GLY A 160 34.43 -5.76 20.30
N TYR A 161 34.68 -5.23 21.50
CA TYR A 161 36.00 -5.16 22.10
C TYR A 161 36.15 -6.15 23.25
N ALA A 162 37.33 -6.80 23.35
CA ALA A 162 37.62 -7.71 24.44
C ALA A 162 37.64 -6.96 25.79
N PRO A 163 37.23 -7.60 26.89
CA PRO A 163 37.32 -7.02 28.22
C PRO A 163 38.73 -6.52 28.57
N GLY A 164 38.85 -5.33 29.14
CA GLY A 164 40.16 -4.76 29.54
C GLY A 164 40.96 -4.14 28.39
N ARG A 165 40.51 -4.22 27.14
CA ARG A 165 41.19 -3.56 26.02
C ARG A 165 40.86 -2.06 26.02
N SER A 166 41.88 -1.23 26.04
CA SER A 166 41.76 0.21 25.78
C SER A 166 41.87 0.47 24.26
N VAL A 167 41.11 1.44 23.78
CA VAL A 167 41.02 1.79 22.34
C VAL A 167 41.19 3.30 22.22
N THR A 168 41.90 3.76 21.21
CA THR A 168 42.02 5.20 20.95
C THR A 168 40.77 5.73 20.24
N TRP A 169 40.49 7.03 20.38
CA TRP A 169 39.42 7.69 19.63
C TRP A 169 39.56 7.47 18.11
N ALA A 170 40.81 7.51 17.59
CA ALA A 170 41.05 7.30 16.16
C ALA A 170 40.58 5.91 15.69
N ALA A 171 40.84 4.86 16.47
CA ALA A 171 40.38 3.50 16.18
C ALA A 171 38.86 3.38 16.29
N MET A 172 38.23 4.01 17.30
CA MET A 172 36.78 4.06 17.48
C MET A 172 36.11 4.79 16.32
N ARG A 173 36.64 5.94 15.91
CA ARG A 173 36.14 6.72 14.77
C ARG A 173 36.11 5.94 13.47
N GLY A 174 37.10 5.06 13.25
CA GLY A 174 37.16 4.20 12.05
C GLY A 174 36.04 3.15 11.96
N GLN A 175 35.31 2.93 13.04
CA GLN A 175 34.16 2.02 13.10
C GLN A 175 32.81 2.75 12.97
N LEU A 176 32.78 4.08 13.11
CA LEU A 176 31.59 4.90 12.90
C LEU A 176 31.27 5.04 11.41
N ASP A 177 30.02 5.33 11.12
CA ASP A 177 29.63 5.75 9.77
C ASP A 177 30.43 7.00 9.37
N PRO A 178 31.06 7.02 8.18
CA PRO A 178 31.90 8.14 7.74
C PRO A 178 31.19 9.49 7.74
N ASP A 179 29.90 9.53 7.37
CA ASP A 179 29.10 10.74 7.32
C ASP A 179 28.80 11.27 8.72
N ASP A 180 28.66 10.35 9.69
CA ASP A 180 28.38 10.70 11.09
C ASP A 180 29.64 11.07 11.88
N ALA A 181 30.81 10.49 11.53
CA ALA A 181 32.03 10.64 12.32
C ALA A 181 32.46 12.09 12.56
N GLY A 182 32.36 12.94 11.53
CA GLY A 182 32.68 14.37 11.64
C GLY A 182 31.67 15.12 12.53
N ARG A 183 30.38 14.83 12.36
CA ARG A 183 29.29 15.42 13.15
C ARG A 183 29.38 15.05 14.64
N ILE A 184 29.67 13.79 14.93
CA ILE A 184 29.87 13.28 16.29
C ILE A 184 31.06 13.99 16.96
N GLN A 185 32.20 14.08 16.22
CA GLN A 185 33.39 14.77 16.76
C GLN A 185 33.11 16.24 17.09
N ALA A 186 32.41 16.96 16.23
CA ALA A 186 32.01 18.34 16.47
C ALA A 186 31.07 18.46 17.68
N SER A 187 30.08 17.56 17.80
CA SER A 187 29.13 17.52 18.92
C SER A 187 29.84 17.26 20.26
N VAL A 188 30.81 16.33 20.26
CA VAL A 188 31.61 16.04 21.46
C VAL A 188 32.48 17.24 21.84
N ALA A 189 33.14 17.89 20.87
CA ALA A 189 33.97 19.07 21.13
C ALA A 189 33.14 20.23 21.68
N GLN A 190 31.95 20.47 21.12
CA GLN A 190 31.03 21.49 21.63
C GLN A 190 30.55 21.17 23.04
N ALA A 191 30.16 19.93 23.31
CA ALA A 191 29.71 19.51 24.64
C ALA A 191 30.78 19.68 25.71
N LEU A 192 32.06 19.42 25.40
CA LEU A 192 33.20 19.69 26.26
C LEU A 192 33.35 21.19 26.54
N ALA A 193 33.26 22.02 25.49
CA ALA A 193 33.41 23.48 25.64
C ALA A 193 32.26 24.11 26.46
N GLU A 194 31.05 23.62 26.24
CA GLU A 194 29.84 24.14 26.89
C GLU A 194 29.49 23.43 28.23
N ARG A 195 30.27 22.39 28.57
CA ARG A 195 30.07 21.58 29.80
C ARG A 195 28.67 20.98 29.89
N ARG A 196 28.16 20.49 28.73
CA ARG A 196 26.82 19.88 28.65
C ARG A 196 26.93 18.40 28.25
N PRO A 197 25.97 17.57 28.70
CA PRO A 197 25.86 16.21 28.16
C PRO A 197 25.61 16.23 26.68
N TYR A 198 26.13 15.22 25.98
CA TYR A 198 25.80 14.97 24.56
C TYR A 198 25.18 13.60 24.35
N ALA A 199 24.44 13.47 23.25
CA ALA A 199 23.89 12.21 22.83
C ALA A 199 23.87 12.13 21.30
N PHE A 200 24.12 10.94 20.78
CA PHE A 200 23.98 10.67 19.35
C PHE A 200 23.51 9.25 19.08
N GLN A 201 23.02 9.02 17.89
CA GLN A 201 22.73 7.70 17.32
C GLN A 201 23.45 7.60 15.98
N THR A 202 24.09 6.46 15.72
CA THR A 202 24.86 6.26 14.50
C THR A 202 24.99 4.78 14.18
N ARG A 203 25.27 4.47 12.93
CA ARG A 203 25.72 3.13 12.54
C ARG A 203 27.15 2.94 13.01
N PHE A 204 27.42 1.74 13.49
CA PHE A 204 28.71 1.35 14.01
C PHE A 204 29.06 -0.03 13.52
N ARG A 205 30.29 -0.20 13.06
CA ARG A 205 30.81 -1.51 12.65
C ARG A 205 31.46 -2.20 13.84
N ARG A 206 30.82 -3.26 14.33
CA ARG A 206 31.29 -4.02 15.50
C ARG A 206 32.68 -4.59 15.24
N ALA A 207 33.60 -4.39 16.18
CA ALA A 207 35.02 -4.70 15.98
C ALA A 207 35.35 -6.22 15.92
N THR A 208 34.48 -7.08 16.48
CA THR A 208 34.70 -8.54 16.52
C THR A 208 34.38 -9.26 15.20
N ASP A 209 33.24 -8.89 14.58
CA ASP A 209 32.64 -9.62 13.45
C ASP A 209 32.35 -8.74 12.22
N GLY A 210 32.60 -7.43 12.35
CA GLY A 210 32.32 -6.46 11.28
C GLY A 210 30.82 -6.20 11.05
N ALA A 211 29.92 -6.71 11.90
CA ALA A 211 28.48 -6.49 11.78
C ALA A 211 28.13 -5.01 11.95
N GLU A 212 27.25 -4.51 11.07
CA GLU A 212 26.71 -3.16 11.23
C GLU A 212 25.57 -3.19 12.25
N ILE A 213 25.70 -2.34 13.25
CA ILE A 213 24.72 -2.15 14.31
C ILE A 213 24.38 -0.67 14.48
N TRP A 214 23.22 -0.37 14.99
CA TRP A 214 22.90 0.97 15.46
C TRP A 214 23.25 1.11 16.94
N ILE A 215 24.06 2.11 17.25
CA ILE A 215 24.38 2.47 18.65
C ILE A 215 23.78 3.81 19.01
N GLY A 216 23.25 3.89 20.24
CA GLY A 216 22.94 5.15 20.91
C GLY A 216 23.96 5.39 22.01
N ALA A 217 24.66 6.52 21.98
CA ALA A 217 25.62 6.88 22.99
C ALA A 217 25.26 8.21 23.64
N ARG A 218 25.49 8.30 24.96
CA ARG A 218 25.36 9.53 25.73
C ARG A 218 26.57 9.66 26.62
N GLY A 219 27.11 10.88 26.77
CA GLY A 219 28.25 11.13 27.61
C GLY A 219 28.23 12.53 28.18
N GLU A 220 29.03 12.72 29.25
CA GLU A 220 29.26 14.00 29.92
C GLU A 220 30.72 14.17 30.29
N ALA A 221 31.17 15.40 30.42
CA ALA A 221 32.55 15.73 30.77
C ALA A 221 32.81 15.49 32.25
N VAL A 222 33.95 14.87 32.59
CA VAL A 222 34.52 14.81 33.91
C VAL A 222 35.53 15.93 34.05
N LEU A 223 35.35 16.79 35.03
CA LEU A 223 36.19 17.98 35.25
C LEU A 223 37.13 17.77 36.46
N SER A 224 38.30 18.37 36.39
CA SER A 224 39.21 18.52 37.55
C SER A 224 38.71 19.56 38.54
N ALA A 225 39.35 19.69 39.69
CA ALA A 225 38.97 20.66 40.73
C ALA A 225 39.07 22.12 40.28
N ASP A 226 39.91 22.41 39.30
CA ASP A 226 40.10 23.72 38.66
C ASP A 226 39.21 23.91 37.41
N GLY A 227 38.33 22.93 37.10
CA GLY A 227 37.35 23.03 36.05
C GLY A 227 37.87 22.65 34.64
N ALA A 228 39.08 22.13 34.53
CA ALA A 228 39.61 21.61 33.28
C ALA A 228 39.02 20.22 32.96
N PRO A 229 38.70 19.89 31.69
CA PRO A 229 38.18 18.58 31.32
C PRO A 229 39.28 17.50 31.44
N LEU A 230 39.07 16.51 32.30
CA LEU A 230 39.94 15.35 32.48
C LEU A 230 39.57 14.21 31.56
N GLY A 231 38.29 14.10 31.24
CA GLY A 231 37.77 12.98 30.45
C GLY A 231 36.29 13.11 30.16
N ILE A 232 35.75 12.06 29.57
CA ILE A 232 34.32 11.90 29.32
C ILE A 232 33.91 10.53 29.86
N VAL A 233 32.77 10.48 30.52
CA VAL A 233 32.10 9.23 30.91
C VAL A 233 30.77 9.14 30.23
N GLY A 234 30.33 7.94 29.91
CA GLY A 234 29.07 7.78 29.23
C GLY A 234 28.58 6.35 29.18
N VAL A 235 27.43 6.22 28.51
CA VAL A 235 26.80 4.93 28.25
C VAL A 235 26.58 4.75 26.76
N VAL A 236 26.62 3.50 26.32
CA VAL A 236 26.30 3.06 24.96
C VAL A 236 25.26 1.95 25.01
N GLN A 237 24.34 1.96 24.07
CA GLN A 237 23.30 0.96 23.92
C GLN A 237 23.23 0.50 22.46
N ASP A 238 23.06 -0.81 22.25
CA ASP A 238 22.65 -1.35 20.96
C ASP A 238 21.14 -1.06 20.76
N ILE A 239 20.84 -0.26 19.76
CA ILE A 239 19.47 0.15 19.43
C ILE A 239 19.02 -0.39 18.08
N THR A 240 19.75 -1.36 17.51
CA THR A 240 19.51 -1.93 16.18
C THR A 240 18.07 -2.40 16.02
N THR A 241 17.62 -3.30 16.90
CA THR A 241 16.25 -3.83 16.86
C THR A 241 15.18 -2.72 16.93
N ARG A 242 15.45 -1.67 17.72
CA ARG A 242 14.50 -0.55 17.85
C ARG A 242 14.43 0.29 16.58
N VAL A 243 15.58 0.56 15.95
CA VAL A 243 15.65 1.32 14.69
C VAL A 243 15.03 0.53 13.55
N GLU A 244 15.42 -0.74 13.38
CA GLU A 244 14.85 -1.63 12.36
C GLU A 244 13.33 -1.79 12.47
N ALA A 245 12.82 -1.98 13.69
CA ALA A 245 11.38 -2.07 13.92
C ALA A 245 10.65 -0.77 13.55
N ARG A 246 11.25 0.39 13.85
CA ARG A 246 10.69 1.70 13.47
C ARG A 246 10.72 1.91 11.96
N GLU A 247 11.82 1.57 11.29
CA GLU A 247 11.95 1.68 9.85
C GLU A 247 10.99 0.73 9.12
N ALA A 248 10.88 -0.52 9.57
CA ALA A 248 9.93 -1.49 9.04
C ALA A 248 8.47 -1.05 9.20
N LEU A 249 8.14 -0.41 10.34
CA LEU A 249 6.80 0.17 10.55
C LEU A 249 6.55 1.32 9.58
N ALA A 250 7.49 2.25 9.47
CA ALA A 250 7.38 3.40 8.56
C ALA A 250 7.27 2.96 7.09
N GLU A 251 8.07 1.97 6.67
CA GLU A 251 7.97 1.39 5.33
C GLU A 251 6.60 0.74 5.08
N ARG A 252 6.09 0.01 6.08
CA ARG A 252 4.77 -0.62 5.99
C ARG A 252 3.64 0.41 5.90
N GLU A 253 3.70 1.47 6.70
CA GLU A 253 2.73 2.57 6.66
C GLU A 253 2.77 3.28 5.30
N GLU A 254 3.96 3.59 4.78
CA GLU A 254 4.11 4.22 3.47
C GLU A 254 3.60 3.31 2.34
N ARG A 255 3.90 2.01 2.40
CA ARG A 255 3.38 1.03 1.43
C ARG A 255 1.86 0.97 1.42
N LEU A 256 1.24 0.98 2.61
CA LEU A 256 -0.23 1.02 2.73
C LEU A 256 -0.79 2.33 2.21
N ARG A 257 -0.16 3.47 2.52
CA ARG A 257 -0.56 4.78 2.02
C ARG A 257 -0.52 4.86 0.49
N VAL A 258 0.56 4.37 -0.12
CA VAL A 258 0.68 4.31 -1.58
C VAL A 258 -0.38 3.39 -2.18
N ALA A 259 -0.58 2.20 -1.61
CA ALA A 259 -1.57 1.25 -2.10
C ALA A 259 -3.00 1.82 -2.08
N THR A 260 -3.39 2.50 -0.99
CA THR A 260 -4.73 3.13 -0.88
C THR A 260 -4.88 4.32 -1.82
N THR A 261 -3.82 5.10 -2.05
CA THR A 261 -3.81 6.21 -3.00
C THR A 261 -3.94 5.72 -4.45
N VAL A 262 -3.16 4.69 -4.85
CA VAL A 262 -3.24 4.10 -6.20
C VAL A 262 -4.59 3.43 -6.46
N ALA A 263 -5.15 2.78 -5.44
CA ALA A 263 -6.48 2.17 -5.52
C ALA A 263 -7.62 3.20 -5.44
N ASP A 264 -7.31 4.48 -5.25
CA ASP A 264 -8.26 5.59 -5.18
C ASP A 264 -9.34 5.40 -4.10
N LEU A 265 -8.90 4.90 -2.92
CA LEU A 265 -9.77 4.55 -1.81
C LEU A 265 -9.85 5.65 -0.75
N GLY A 266 -11.08 5.99 -0.36
CA GLY A 266 -11.35 6.72 0.87
C GLY A 266 -11.31 5.78 2.08
N ILE A 267 -10.69 6.20 3.17
CA ILE A 267 -10.56 5.41 4.41
C ILE A 267 -11.40 6.06 5.50
N PHE A 268 -12.19 5.25 6.20
CA PHE A 268 -13.01 5.72 7.30
C PHE A 268 -12.98 4.78 8.49
N GLU A 269 -13.16 5.36 9.65
CA GLU A 269 -13.47 4.68 10.90
C GLU A 269 -14.78 5.22 11.45
N TRP A 270 -15.71 4.34 11.84
CA TRP A 270 -16.95 4.73 12.48
C TRP A 270 -17.05 4.10 13.87
N HIS A 271 -17.13 4.96 14.88
CA HIS A 271 -17.37 4.59 16.26
C HIS A 271 -18.86 4.31 16.48
N VAL A 272 -19.16 3.06 16.76
CA VAL A 272 -20.55 2.54 16.77
C VAL A 272 -21.38 3.16 17.90
N LEU A 273 -20.75 3.36 19.07
CA LEU A 273 -21.46 3.84 20.29
C LEU A 273 -21.83 5.33 20.21
N ASP A 274 -20.92 6.13 19.67
CA ASP A 274 -21.05 7.60 19.65
C ASP A 274 -21.61 8.10 18.32
N ASP A 275 -21.86 7.21 17.36
CA ASP A 275 -22.20 7.51 15.95
C ASP A 275 -21.27 8.54 15.31
N ARG A 276 -19.98 8.50 15.67
CA ARG A 276 -18.95 9.41 15.16
C ARG A 276 -18.10 8.68 14.13
N ALA A 277 -17.97 9.26 12.95
CA ALA A 277 -17.02 8.80 11.95
C ALA A 277 -15.75 9.66 11.97
N THR A 278 -14.65 9.08 11.57
CA THR A 278 -13.39 9.77 11.25
C THR A 278 -13.00 9.38 9.84
N TRP A 279 -12.67 10.36 9.01
CA TRP A 279 -12.21 10.16 7.65
C TRP A 279 -10.70 10.39 7.65
N GLU A 280 -9.94 9.35 7.30
CA GLU A 280 -8.50 9.32 7.52
C GLU A 280 -7.70 9.96 6.39
N ASN A 281 -8.28 10.07 5.18
CA ASN A 281 -7.58 10.61 4.02
C ASN A 281 -8.44 11.62 3.24
N GLU A 282 -7.78 12.45 2.43
CA GLU A 282 -8.42 13.46 1.60
C GLU A 282 -9.38 12.86 0.57
N ARG A 283 -9.09 11.62 0.10
CA ARG A 283 -9.94 10.94 -0.87
C ARG A 283 -11.35 10.72 -0.34
N MET A 284 -11.49 10.42 0.95
CA MET A 284 -12.80 10.27 1.57
C MET A 284 -13.62 11.56 1.45
N PHE A 285 -13.01 12.71 1.73
CA PHE A 285 -13.67 14.01 1.59
C PHE A 285 -14.04 14.31 0.12
N ALA A 286 -13.14 13.99 -0.81
CA ALA A 286 -13.35 14.17 -2.24
C ALA A 286 -14.53 13.35 -2.78
N ILE A 287 -14.69 12.08 -2.35
CA ILE A 287 -15.81 11.22 -2.75
C ILE A 287 -17.14 11.84 -2.34
N PHE A 288 -17.25 12.36 -1.11
CA PHE A 288 -18.47 12.94 -0.57
C PHE A 288 -18.67 14.41 -0.95
N GLY A 289 -17.71 15.04 -1.63
CA GLY A 289 -17.77 16.47 -1.99
C GLY A 289 -17.73 17.39 -0.78
N ARG A 290 -16.96 17.06 0.26
CA ARG A 290 -16.81 17.85 1.49
C ARG A 290 -15.38 18.34 1.65
N ARG A 291 -15.24 19.44 2.38
CA ARG A 291 -13.93 19.92 2.81
C ARG A 291 -13.55 19.34 4.17
N PRO A 292 -12.27 19.14 4.48
CA PRO A 292 -11.83 18.63 5.78
C PRO A 292 -12.37 19.43 6.97
N GLU A 293 -12.52 20.76 6.82
CA GLU A 293 -13.04 21.65 7.85
C GLU A 293 -14.52 21.41 8.18
N GLU A 294 -15.30 20.85 7.25
CA GLU A 294 -16.70 20.49 7.44
C GLU A 294 -16.88 19.19 8.21
N GLY A 295 -15.80 18.46 8.40
CA GLY A 295 -15.75 17.22 9.13
C GLY A 295 -16.42 16.03 8.44
N SER A 296 -16.34 14.90 9.08
CA SER A 296 -16.96 13.65 8.67
C SER A 296 -18.42 13.57 9.10
N ILE A 297 -19.17 12.61 8.57
CA ILE A 297 -20.58 12.36 8.89
C ILE A 297 -20.75 10.99 9.54
N GLY A 298 -21.58 10.90 10.58
CA GLY A 298 -21.96 9.65 11.22
C GLY A 298 -22.91 8.80 10.37
N LYS A 299 -23.14 7.57 10.81
CA LYS A 299 -24.01 6.60 10.11
C LYS A 299 -25.44 7.11 9.95
N ALA A 300 -25.98 7.78 10.97
CA ALA A 300 -27.36 8.25 10.94
C ALA A 300 -27.57 9.25 9.80
N ALA A 301 -26.69 10.25 9.67
CA ALA A 301 -26.72 11.23 8.58
C ALA A 301 -26.43 10.57 7.23
N PHE A 302 -25.44 9.69 7.15
CA PHE A 302 -25.13 8.92 5.94
C PHE A 302 -26.36 8.18 5.40
N LEU A 303 -27.02 7.36 6.22
CA LEU A 303 -28.17 6.55 5.81
C LEU A 303 -29.43 7.38 5.50
N LYS A 304 -29.61 8.52 6.18
CA LYS A 304 -30.84 9.31 6.07
C LYS A 304 -30.75 10.41 5.02
N GLU A 305 -29.61 11.07 4.89
CA GLU A 305 -29.45 12.30 4.13
C GLU A 305 -28.64 12.13 2.85
N ILE A 306 -27.63 11.27 2.89
CA ILE A 306 -26.63 11.12 1.81
C ILE A 306 -26.96 9.94 0.89
N LEU A 307 -27.30 8.78 1.47
CA LEU A 307 -27.59 7.56 0.73
C LEU A 307 -28.94 7.63 0.03
N HIS A 308 -28.98 7.21 -1.24
CA HIS A 308 -30.20 7.17 -2.03
C HIS A 308 -31.30 6.36 -1.30
N PRO A 309 -32.55 6.85 -1.27
CA PRO A 309 -33.63 6.17 -0.53
C PRO A 309 -33.83 4.70 -0.88
N GLU A 310 -33.73 4.34 -2.16
CA GLU A 310 -33.87 2.95 -2.63
C GLU A 310 -32.74 2.03 -2.15
N ASP A 311 -31.54 2.56 -1.89
CA ASP A 311 -30.38 1.77 -1.52
C ASP A 311 -30.28 1.56 0.01
N ARG A 312 -31.05 2.31 0.81
CA ARG A 312 -31.08 2.24 2.28
C ARG A 312 -31.40 0.85 2.83
N PRO A 313 -32.40 0.10 2.30
CA PRO A 313 -32.68 -1.24 2.79
C PRO A 313 -31.52 -2.20 2.59
N HIS A 314 -30.86 -2.12 1.43
CA HIS A 314 -29.71 -2.93 1.09
C HIS A 314 -28.54 -2.69 2.06
N PHE A 315 -28.18 -1.43 2.30
CA PHE A 315 -27.13 -1.07 3.25
C PHE A 315 -27.43 -1.53 4.67
N ARG A 316 -28.67 -1.36 5.14
CA ARG A 316 -29.07 -1.88 6.46
C ARG A 316 -28.92 -3.38 6.57
N GLN A 317 -29.32 -4.11 5.54
CA GLN A 317 -29.21 -5.55 5.51
C GLN A 317 -27.74 -6.01 5.51
N ALA A 318 -26.88 -5.36 4.72
CA ALA A 318 -25.44 -5.62 4.68
C ALA A 318 -24.78 -5.39 6.06
N ILE A 319 -25.10 -4.27 6.72
CA ILE A 319 -24.61 -3.96 8.08
C ILE A 319 -25.08 -5.04 9.07
N LEU A 320 -26.35 -5.40 9.06
CA LEU A 320 -26.88 -6.41 9.99
C LEU A 320 -26.28 -7.79 9.74
N ARG A 321 -26.04 -8.17 8.49
CA ARG A 321 -25.37 -9.42 8.12
C ARG A 321 -23.92 -9.42 8.64
N ALA A 322 -23.15 -8.38 8.32
CA ALA A 322 -21.77 -8.27 8.77
C ALA A 322 -21.64 -8.33 10.30
N LEU A 323 -22.60 -7.74 11.04
CA LEU A 323 -22.62 -7.78 12.50
C LEU A 323 -22.95 -9.17 13.05
N ARG A 324 -23.89 -9.91 12.43
CA ARG A 324 -24.32 -11.23 12.90
C ARG A 324 -23.30 -12.32 12.58
N GLU A 325 -22.75 -12.28 11.38
CA GLU A 325 -21.90 -13.34 10.83
C GLU A 325 -20.41 -13.06 11.04
N ASP A 326 -20.04 -11.92 11.63
CA ASP A 326 -18.64 -11.44 11.80
C ASP A 326 -17.85 -11.44 10.49
N THR A 327 -18.53 -11.05 9.41
CA THR A 327 -17.97 -10.99 8.07
C THR A 327 -17.62 -9.55 7.65
N ILE A 328 -16.97 -9.42 6.52
CA ILE A 328 -16.72 -8.11 5.91
C ILE A 328 -18.06 -7.52 5.47
N LEU A 329 -18.36 -6.30 5.90
CA LEU A 329 -19.40 -5.47 5.32
C LEU A 329 -19.00 -5.16 3.87
N HIS A 330 -19.87 -5.46 2.93
CA HIS A 330 -19.74 -5.04 1.54
C HIS A 330 -21.08 -4.51 1.06
N ALA A 331 -21.10 -3.29 0.54
CA ALA A 331 -22.32 -2.66 0.06
C ALA A 331 -22.01 -1.61 -1.03
N THR A 332 -22.76 -1.69 -2.13
CA THR A 332 -22.72 -0.71 -3.21
C THR A 332 -23.99 0.12 -3.17
N GLY A 333 -23.89 1.42 -3.41
CA GLY A 333 -25.06 2.29 -3.46
C GLY A 333 -24.74 3.71 -3.89
N ARG A 334 -25.80 4.47 -4.17
CA ARG A 334 -25.71 5.85 -4.66
C ARG A 334 -25.69 6.82 -3.51
N ILE A 335 -24.75 7.74 -3.52
CA ILE A 335 -24.64 8.85 -2.57
C ILE A 335 -24.82 10.18 -3.28
N ARG A 336 -25.36 11.16 -2.57
CA ARG A 336 -25.46 12.53 -3.03
C ARG A 336 -24.27 13.34 -2.52
N ARG A 337 -23.49 13.90 -3.42
CA ARG A 337 -22.36 14.78 -3.05
C ARG A 337 -22.85 16.06 -2.40
N HIS A 338 -22.03 16.57 -1.49
CA HIS A 338 -22.39 17.78 -0.73
C HIS A 338 -22.17 19.07 -1.54
N ASP A 339 -21.11 19.14 -2.34
CA ASP A 339 -20.67 20.32 -3.08
C ASP A 339 -21.58 20.65 -4.28
N ASP A 340 -21.86 19.67 -5.12
CA ASP A 340 -22.56 19.86 -6.39
C ASP A 340 -23.94 19.17 -6.44
N GLY A 341 -24.28 18.39 -5.42
CA GLY A 341 -25.52 17.64 -5.35
C GLY A 341 -25.62 16.47 -6.34
N SER A 342 -24.56 16.16 -7.07
CA SER A 342 -24.52 15.05 -8.03
C SER A 342 -24.61 13.70 -7.34
N TRP A 343 -25.17 12.72 -8.05
CA TRP A 343 -25.21 11.34 -7.59
C TRP A 343 -23.92 10.62 -7.98
N ARG A 344 -23.31 9.91 -7.03
CA ARG A 344 -22.16 9.03 -7.25
C ARG A 344 -22.47 7.64 -6.75
N THR A 345 -22.00 6.65 -7.45
CA THR A 345 -22.08 5.25 -7.01
C THR A 345 -20.81 4.91 -6.25
N ILE A 346 -20.97 4.53 -4.99
CA ILE A 346 -19.86 4.09 -4.14
C ILE A 346 -19.90 2.60 -3.89
N ASP A 347 -18.73 2.01 -3.73
CA ASP A 347 -18.54 0.67 -3.20
C ASP A 347 -17.85 0.77 -1.84
N MET A 348 -18.48 0.23 -0.81
CA MET A 348 -18.03 0.30 0.58
C MET A 348 -17.70 -1.09 1.09
N ALA A 349 -16.51 -1.26 1.63
CA ALA A 349 -16.10 -2.47 2.33
C ALA A 349 -15.53 -2.13 3.71
N GLY A 350 -15.83 -2.94 4.74
CA GLY A 350 -15.33 -2.67 6.08
C GLY A 350 -15.49 -3.85 7.02
N ARG A 351 -14.79 -3.80 8.15
CA ARG A 351 -14.86 -4.82 9.18
C ARG A 351 -15.18 -4.21 10.54
N PHE A 352 -16.08 -4.85 11.27
CA PHE A 352 -16.38 -4.50 12.65
C PHE A 352 -15.30 -5.06 13.59
N GLU A 353 -14.74 -4.18 14.42
CA GLU A 353 -13.86 -4.57 15.50
C GLU A 353 -14.62 -4.62 16.82
N ARG A 354 -14.44 -5.73 17.55
CA ARG A 354 -15.02 -5.95 18.86
C ARG A 354 -13.97 -5.66 19.94
N GLY A 355 -14.42 -5.28 21.14
CA GLY A 355 -13.53 -5.15 22.30
C GLY A 355 -12.96 -6.51 22.73
N ALA A 356 -11.87 -6.51 23.50
CA ALA A 356 -11.13 -7.70 23.95
C ALA A 356 -11.98 -8.77 24.68
N SER A 357 -13.20 -8.45 25.14
CA SER A 357 -14.13 -9.34 25.84
C SER A 357 -15.29 -9.86 24.97
N GLY A 358 -15.22 -9.76 23.65
CA GLY A 358 -16.24 -10.33 22.76
C GLY A 358 -17.62 -9.65 22.79
N GLY A 359 -17.71 -8.43 23.32
CA GLY A 359 -18.94 -7.65 23.44
C GLY A 359 -19.43 -7.02 22.12
N LEU A 360 -20.28 -5.99 22.25
CA LEU A 360 -20.77 -5.20 21.12
C LEU A 360 -19.60 -4.61 20.31
N PRO A 361 -19.73 -4.49 18.99
CA PRO A 361 -18.69 -3.89 18.15
C PRO A 361 -18.45 -2.45 18.57
N ARG A 362 -17.16 -2.08 18.69
CA ARG A 362 -16.75 -0.73 19.09
C ARG A 362 -16.63 0.19 17.90
N ARG A 363 -16.08 -0.33 16.80
CA ARG A 363 -15.85 0.46 15.60
C ARG A 363 -15.96 -0.39 14.32
N LEU A 364 -16.26 0.28 13.22
CA LEU A 364 -16.16 -0.24 11.86
C LEU A 364 -15.02 0.51 11.18
N ILE A 365 -14.03 -0.22 10.71
CA ILE A 365 -12.96 0.32 9.85
C ILE A 365 -13.24 -0.15 8.43
N GLY A 366 -13.13 0.76 7.47
CA GLY A 366 -13.45 0.42 6.10
C GLY A 366 -12.88 1.38 5.07
N VAL A 367 -13.14 1.01 3.83
CA VAL A 367 -12.76 1.78 2.65
C VAL A 367 -13.98 2.05 1.79
N VAL A 368 -13.93 3.14 1.04
CA VAL A 368 -14.94 3.55 0.07
C VAL A 368 -14.26 3.86 -1.25
N ALA A 369 -14.78 3.31 -2.35
CA ALA A 369 -14.38 3.67 -3.70
C ALA A 369 -15.53 4.37 -4.44
N ASP A 370 -15.24 5.42 -5.22
CA ASP A 370 -16.16 5.94 -6.23
C ASP A 370 -16.05 5.05 -7.47
N VAL A 371 -17.14 4.34 -7.77
CA VAL A 371 -17.23 3.41 -8.90
C VAL A 371 -18.18 3.91 -9.98
N THR A 372 -18.52 5.21 -9.96
CA THR A 372 -19.53 5.82 -10.84
C THR A 372 -19.20 5.60 -12.31
N ASP A 373 -18.00 5.95 -12.73
CA ASP A 373 -17.60 5.85 -14.15
C ASP A 373 -17.54 4.39 -14.61
N ARG A 374 -17.09 3.51 -13.73
CA ARG A 374 -17.09 2.07 -14.00
C ARG A 374 -18.50 1.54 -14.17
N HIS A 375 -19.41 1.91 -13.27
CA HIS A 375 -20.81 1.46 -13.30
C HIS A 375 -21.52 1.95 -14.56
N ILE A 376 -21.37 3.25 -14.90
CA ILE A 376 -21.91 3.83 -16.14
C ILE A 376 -21.37 3.10 -17.38
N SER A 377 -20.08 2.82 -17.40
CA SER A 377 -19.44 2.09 -18.51
C SER A 377 -19.97 0.65 -18.65
N GLU A 378 -20.17 -0.06 -17.55
CA GLU A 378 -20.72 -1.41 -17.52
C GLU A 378 -22.19 -1.43 -17.96
N GLU A 379 -23.00 -0.47 -17.52
CA GLU A 379 -24.39 -0.32 -17.95
C GLU A 379 -24.47 -0.02 -19.46
N ARG A 380 -23.65 0.93 -19.93
CA ARG A 380 -23.58 1.27 -21.36
C ARG A 380 -23.18 0.05 -22.21
N ARG A 381 -22.17 -0.69 -21.75
CA ARG A 381 -21.75 -1.93 -22.42
C ARG A 381 -22.88 -2.96 -22.46
N SER A 382 -23.62 -3.13 -21.37
CA SER A 382 -24.74 -4.06 -21.27
C SER A 382 -25.89 -3.68 -22.19
N LEU A 383 -26.16 -2.38 -22.35
CA LEU A 383 -27.15 -1.86 -23.30
C LEU A 383 -26.71 -2.14 -24.73
N LEU A 384 -25.46 -1.86 -25.08
CA LEU A 384 -24.93 -2.14 -26.43
C LEU A 384 -24.98 -3.63 -26.79
N ILE A 385 -24.64 -4.52 -25.84
CA ILE A 385 -24.72 -5.95 -26.04
C ILE A 385 -26.17 -6.40 -26.29
N ARG A 386 -27.13 -5.87 -25.53
CA ARG A 386 -28.55 -6.18 -25.74
C ARG A 386 -29.04 -5.72 -27.11
N GLU A 387 -28.67 -4.51 -27.50
CA GLU A 387 -28.99 -3.97 -28.83
C GLU A 387 -28.37 -4.80 -29.95
N LEU A 388 -27.13 -5.20 -29.83
CA LEU A 388 -26.44 -6.09 -30.76
C LEU A 388 -27.16 -7.43 -30.90
N HIS A 389 -27.53 -8.07 -29.78
CA HIS A 389 -28.29 -9.33 -29.80
C HIS A 389 -29.63 -9.19 -30.51
N HIS A 390 -30.34 -8.07 -30.28
CA HIS A 390 -31.61 -7.80 -30.94
C HIS A 390 -31.43 -7.67 -32.45
N ARG A 391 -30.38 -6.96 -32.91
CA ARG A 391 -30.07 -6.80 -34.35
C ARG A 391 -29.67 -8.13 -35.01
N VAL A 392 -28.81 -8.93 -34.37
CA VAL A 392 -28.42 -10.26 -34.86
C VAL A 392 -29.66 -11.15 -35.03
N LYS A 393 -30.57 -11.14 -34.03
CA LYS A 393 -31.82 -11.89 -34.12
C LYS A 393 -32.69 -11.45 -35.29
N ASN A 394 -32.81 -10.14 -35.56
CA ASN A 394 -33.56 -9.61 -36.68
C ASN A 394 -32.95 -10.02 -38.05
N THR A 395 -31.61 -9.91 -38.17
CA THR A 395 -30.90 -10.33 -39.39
C THR A 395 -31.08 -11.82 -39.65
N LEU A 396 -30.97 -12.69 -38.63
CA LEU A 396 -31.20 -14.13 -38.78
C LEU A 396 -32.66 -14.44 -39.17
N ALA A 397 -33.63 -13.72 -38.64
CA ALA A 397 -35.04 -13.87 -39.03
C ALA A 397 -35.26 -13.48 -40.50
N THR A 398 -34.58 -12.42 -40.99
CA THR A 398 -34.62 -12.02 -42.41
C THR A 398 -33.99 -13.10 -43.28
N VAL A 399 -32.83 -13.66 -42.91
CA VAL A 399 -32.18 -14.75 -43.63
C VAL A 399 -33.10 -15.99 -43.70
N GLN A 400 -33.74 -16.36 -42.57
CA GLN A 400 -34.70 -17.48 -42.54
C GLN A 400 -35.89 -17.24 -43.49
N ALA A 401 -36.41 -16.02 -43.53
CA ALA A 401 -37.48 -15.63 -44.42
C ALA A 401 -37.06 -15.74 -45.91
N ILE A 402 -35.82 -15.29 -46.22
CA ILE A 402 -35.23 -15.43 -47.58
C ILE A 402 -35.11 -16.89 -47.97
N VAL A 403 -34.53 -17.78 -47.11
CA VAL A 403 -34.40 -19.20 -47.35
C VAL A 403 -35.77 -19.83 -47.65
N GLY A 404 -36.70 -19.66 -46.70
CA GLY A 404 -38.02 -20.26 -46.79
C GLY A 404 -38.84 -19.78 -48.01
N SER A 405 -38.67 -18.52 -48.38
CA SER A 405 -39.37 -17.96 -49.55
C SER A 405 -38.73 -18.38 -50.88
N THR A 406 -37.39 -18.43 -50.95
CA THR A 406 -36.66 -18.91 -52.14
C THR A 406 -36.92 -20.39 -52.41
N ALA A 407 -36.91 -21.21 -51.33
CA ALA A 407 -37.20 -22.65 -51.45
C ALA A 407 -38.62 -22.97 -52.02
N ARG A 408 -39.59 -22.12 -51.68
CA ARG A 408 -40.97 -22.33 -52.17
C ARG A 408 -41.16 -21.98 -53.67
N THR A 409 -40.27 -21.19 -54.21
CA THR A 409 -40.39 -20.69 -55.61
C THR A 409 -39.39 -21.28 -56.59
N ALA A 410 -38.34 -21.88 -56.10
CA ALA A 410 -37.32 -22.51 -56.91
C ALA A 410 -37.86 -23.79 -57.55
N THR A 411 -37.55 -23.98 -58.82
CA THR A 411 -37.95 -25.17 -59.67
C THR A 411 -36.84 -26.22 -59.72
N SER A 412 -35.61 -25.86 -59.34
CA SER A 412 -34.42 -26.71 -59.24
C SER A 412 -33.47 -26.24 -58.16
N ILE A 413 -32.51 -27.10 -57.79
CA ILE A 413 -31.46 -26.75 -56.85
C ILE A 413 -30.60 -25.57 -57.37
N ASP A 414 -30.29 -25.58 -58.67
CA ASP A 414 -29.49 -24.50 -59.27
C ASP A 414 -30.24 -23.16 -59.23
N SER A 415 -31.53 -23.17 -59.56
CA SER A 415 -32.36 -21.94 -59.50
C SER A 415 -32.53 -21.43 -58.08
N PHE A 416 -32.57 -22.34 -57.08
CA PHE A 416 -32.55 -21.97 -55.67
C PHE A 416 -31.22 -21.30 -55.28
N HIS A 417 -30.10 -21.94 -55.65
CA HIS A 417 -28.75 -21.45 -55.30
C HIS A 417 -28.52 -20.06 -55.90
N GLU A 418 -28.77 -19.87 -57.21
CA GLU A 418 -28.60 -18.57 -57.87
C GLU A 418 -29.42 -17.47 -57.20
N ALA A 419 -30.71 -17.72 -57.01
CA ALA A 419 -31.61 -16.74 -56.38
C ALA A 419 -31.26 -16.46 -54.92
N PHE A 420 -30.86 -17.49 -54.12
CA PHE A 420 -30.50 -17.36 -52.74
C PHE A 420 -29.18 -16.55 -52.57
N VAL A 421 -28.15 -16.90 -53.35
CA VAL A 421 -26.86 -16.19 -53.32
C VAL A 421 -27.02 -14.72 -53.70
N GLY A 422 -27.82 -14.42 -54.75
CA GLY A 422 -28.11 -13.06 -55.16
C GLY A 422 -28.74 -12.25 -54.02
N ARG A 423 -29.74 -12.78 -53.33
CA ARG A 423 -30.44 -12.13 -52.24
C ARG A 423 -29.57 -11.93 -51.00
N ILE A 424 -28.70 -12.93 -50.68
CA ILE A 424 -27.74 -12.78 -49.57
C ILE A 424 -26.69 -11.73 -49.88
N LYS A 425 -26.23 -11.64 -51.14
CA LYS A 425 -25.32 -10.58 -51.58
C LYS A 425 -25.94 -9.19 -51.43
N SER A 426 -27.21 -9.01 -51.88
CA SER A 426 -27.93 -7.74 -51.74
C SER A 426 -28.13 -7.39 -50.26
N LEU A 427 -28.52 -8.36 -49.41
CA LEU A 427 -28.63 -8.17 -47.96
C LEU A 427 -27.29 -7.74 -47.35
N ALA A 428 -26.20 -8.43 -47.69
CA ALA A 428 -24.85 -8.11 -47.21
C ALA A 428 -24.42 -6.70 -47.66
N HIS A 429 -24.71 -6.34 -48.91
CA HIS A 429 -24.40 -5.03 -49.45
C HIS A 429 -25.16 -3.90 -48.72
N THR A 430 -26.48 -4.07 -48.54
CA THR A 430 -27.31 -3.14 -47.76
C THR A 430 -26.75 -2.97 -46.32
N HIS A 431 -26.31 -4.09 -45.70
CA HIS A 431 -25.66 -4.02 -44.40
C HIS A 431 -24.33 -3.26 -44.44
N SER A 432 -23.52 -3.39 -45.52
CA SER A 432 -22.28 -2.63 -45.66
C SER A 432 -22.54 -1.12 -45.75
N VAL A 433 -23.52 -0.69 -46.55
CA VAL A 433 -23.93 0.71 -46.66
C VAL A 433 -24.40 1.27 -45.30
N LEU A 434 -25.15 0.46 -44.53
CA LEU A 434 -25.54 0.82 -43.16
C LEU A 434 -24.36 0.92 -42.20
N THR A 435 -23.34 0.05 -42.38
CA THR A 435 -22.14 0.06 -41.49
C THR A 435 -21.31 1.31 -41.70
N GLU A 436 -21.12 1.79 -42.91
CA GLU A 436 -20.39 3.02 -43.25
C GLU A 436 -21.06 4.26 -42.65
N ALA A 437 -22.39 4.25 -42.49
CA ALA A 437 -23.19 5.33 -41.94
C ALA A 437 -23.55 5.13 -40.42
N THR A 438 -22.67 4.50 -39.65
CA THR A 438 -22.87 4.27 -38.19
C THR A 438 -24.10 3.42 -37.83
N TRP A 439 -24.55 2.51 -38.73
CA TRP A 439 -25.64 1.55 -38.54
C TRP A 439 -27.03 2.16 -38.32
N GLN A 440 -27.21 3.46 -38.49
CA GLN A 440 -28.49 4.11 -38.21
C GLN A 440 -29.31 4.36 -39.47
N THR A 441 -28.68 4.81 -40.52
CA THR A 441 -29.35 5.20 -41.75
C THR A 441 -28.57 4.77 -42.99
N ALA A 442 -29.25 4.56 -44.15
CA ALA A 442 -28.65 4.40 -45.46
C ALA A 442 -29.25 5.43 -46.42
N ARG A 443 -28.43 6.05 -47.27
CA ARG A 443 -28.95 6.96 -48.29
C ARG A 443 -29.65 6.17 -49.38
N LEU A 444 -30.88 6.56 -49.69
CA LEU A 444 -31.68 5.91 -50.73
C LEU A 444 -30.94 5.91 -52.09
N ARG A 445 -30.31 7.02 -52.46
CA ARG A 445 -29.54 7.13 -53.70
C ARG A 445 -28.40 6.12 -53.79
N ASP A 446 -27.68 5.88 -52.67
CA ASP A 446 -26.54 4.95 -52.62
C ASP A 446 -27.03 3.50 -52.77
N LEU A 447 -28.16 3.16 -52.13
CA LEU A 447 -28.81 1.85 -52.33
C LEU A 447 -29.24 1.61 -53.77
N LEU A 448 -29.86 2.60 -54.40
CA LEU A 448 -30.28 2.53 -55.79
C LEU A 448 -29.07 2.42 -56.74
N ALA A 449 -28.07 3.28 -56.54
CA ALA A 449 -26.86 3.29 -57.36
C ALA A 449 -26.12 1.94 -57.28
N SER A 450 -25.98 1.38 -56.10
CA SER A 450 -25.25 0.13 -55.90
C SER A 450 -25.87 -1.10 -56.60
N GLU A 451 -27.17 -1.18 -56.61
CA GLU A 451 -27.88 -2.30 -57.27
C GLU A 451 -27.96 -2.13 -58.80
N LEU A 452 -27.95 -0.90 -59.28
CA LEU A 452 -28.10 -0.58 -60.70
C LEU A 452 -26.77 -0.38 -61.43
N MET A 453 -25.66 -0.07 -60.72
CA MET A 453 -24.31 0.11 -61.32
C MET A 453 -23.89 -0.99 -62.32
N PRO A 454 -24.10 -2.30 -62.02
CA PRO A 454 -23.72 -3.37 -62.94
C PRO A 454 -24.37 -3.27 -64.31
N TYR A 455 -25.47 -2.52 -64.44
CA TYR A 455 -26.27 -2.38 -65.66
C TYR A 455 -26.17 -0.98 -66.27
N ALA A 456 -25.40 -0.06 -65.67
CA ALA A 456 -25.23 1.31 -66.15
C ALA A 456 -24.25 1.46 -67.31
N GLU A 457 -23.31 0.50 -67.50
CA GLU A 457 -22.30 0.54 -68.53
C GLU A 457 -22.84 0.03 -69.89
N SER A 458 -22.98 0.96 -70.81
CA SER A 458 -23.03 0.65 -72.24
C SER A 458 -21.66 1.02 -72.85
N GLU A 459 -21.03 0.03 -73.50
CA GLU A 459 -19.67 0.11 -74.09
C GLU A 459 -19.49 1.14 -75.22
N THR A 460 -20.27 2.20 -75.32
CA THR A 460 -20.10 3.18 -76.41
C THR A 460 -20.07 4.60 -75.85
N GLU A 461 -18.87 5.15 -75.86
CA GLU A 461 -18.52 6.54 -75.41
C GLU A 461 -19.20 7.68 -76.22
N THR A 462 -20.22 7.43 -77.01
CA THR A 462 -20.77 8.38 -78.00
C THR A 462 -22.27 8.70 -77.88
N SER A 463 -22.97 8.27 -76.77
CA SER A 463 -24.38 8.63 -76.64
C SER A 463 -24.68 9.19 -75.28
N PRO A 464 -25.28 10.42 -75.16
CA PRO A 464 -25.67 11.05 -73.92
C PRO A 464 -26.92 10.45 -73.27
N ASP A 465 -27.38 9.29 -73.72
CA ASP A 465 -28.60 8.65 -73.25
C ASP A 465 -28.33 7.65 -72.11
N LEU A 466 -28.39 8.18 -70.87
CA LEU A 466 -28.30 7.36 -69.68
C LEU A 466 -29.38 6.29 -69.65
N ARG A 467 -28.98 5.00 -69.61
CA ARG A 467 -29.91 3.87 -69.46
C ARG A 467 -30.64 3.87 -68.13
N ILE A 468 -30.05 4.49 -67.12
CA ILE A 468 -30.54 4.58 -65.75
C ILE A 468 -30.60 6.04 -65.36
N LEU A 469 -31.78 6.53 -64.97
CA LEU A 469 -32.02 7.86 -64.47
C LEU A 469 -32.43 7.77 -63.00
N LEU A 470 -31.68 8.43 -62.13
CA LEU A 470 -31.99 8.56 -60.70
C LEU A 470 -32.21 10.02 -60.36
N ASP A 471 -33.42 10.38 -59.97
CA ASP A 471 -33.75 11.76 -59.63
C ASP A 471 -34.62 11.86 -58.36
N GLY A 472 -34.16 12.67 -57.41
CA GLY A 472 -34.86 12.92 -56.15
C GLY A 472 -33.97 13.53 -55.09
N PRO A 473 -34.57 14.05 -54.02
CA PRO A 473 -33.84 14.69 -52.90
C PRO A 473 -32.99 13.68 -52.14
N ALA A 474 -32.05 14.18 -51.34
CA ALA A 474 -31.30 13.35 -50.40
C ALA A 474 -32.26 12.82 -49.31
N VAL A 475 -32.32 11.51 -49.15
CA VAL A 475 -33.18 10.80 -48.19
C VAL A 475 -32.34 9.77 -47.45
N ASP A 476 -32.30 9.86 -46.13
CA ASP A 476 -31.69 8.88 -45.27
C ASP A 476 -32.78 7.90 -44.75
N LEU A 477 -32.65 6.66 -45.07
CA LEU A 477 -33.58 5.59 -44.65
C LEU A 477 -33.07 4.97 -43.33
N PRO A 478 -33.90 4.87 -42.27
CA PRO A 478 -33.61 4.04 -41.12
C PRO A 478 -33.34 2.58 -41.50
N SER A 479 -32.57 1.85 -40.70
CA SER A 479 -32.13 0.49 -41.02
C SER A 479 -33.26 -0.52 -41.19
N ASP A 480 -34.37 -0.34 -40.49
CA ASP A 480 -35.59 -1.15 -40.58
C ASP A 480 -36.37 -0.94 -41.89
N ILE A 481 -36.19 0.20 -42.55
CA ILE A 481 -36.75 0.54 -43.84
C ILE A 481 -35.73 0.28 -44.97
N ALA A 482 -34.46 0.57 -44.76
CA ALA A 482 -33.40 0.45 -45.75
C ALA A 482 -33.23 -0.99 -46.25
N VAL A 483 -33.25 -2.00 -45.35
CA VAL A 483 -33.07 -3.39 -45.71
C VAL A 483 -34.24 -3.92 -46.58
N PRO A 484 -35.51 -3.76 -46.21
CA PRO A 484 -36.63 -4.11 -47.08
C PRO A 484 -36.65 -3.41 -48.44
N ILE A 485 -36.34 -2.11 -48.48
CA ILE A 485 -36.28 -1.33 -49.72
C ILE A 485 -35.10 -1.79 -50.58
N GLY A 486 -33.90 -2.03 -50.03
CA GLY A 486 -32.74 -2.57 -50.76
C GLY A 486 -33.05 -3.92 -51.43
N MET A 487 -33.69 -4.82 -50.70
CA MET A 487 -34.16 -6.10 -51.27
C MET A 487 -35.20 -5.89 -52.38
N ALA A 488 -36.09 -4.95 -52.24
CA ALA A 488 -37.08 -4.63 -53.28
C ALA A 488 -36.43 -4.08 -54.55
N ILE A 489 -35.46 -3.18 -54.39
CA ILE A 489 -34.67 -2.62 -55.49
C ILE A 489 -33.91 -3.75 -56.21
N HIS A 490 -33.28 -4.66 -55.46
CA HIS A 490 -32.59 -5.82 -56.06
C HIS A 490 -33.51 -6.68 -56.91
N GLU A 491 -34.70 -7.02 -56.41
CA GLU A 491 -35.68 -7.81 -57.14
C GLU A 491 -36.17 -7.08 -58.39
N LEU A 492 -36.44 -5.76 -58.27
CA LEU A 492 -36.86 -4.93 -59.41
C LEU A 492 -35.77 -4.87 -60.49
N THR A 493 -34.50 -4.62 -60.08
CA THR A 493 -33.34 -4.57 -60.95
C THR A 493 -33.11 -5.91 -61.64
N THR A 494 -33.21 -7.03 -60.88
CA THR A 494 -33.09 -8.39 -61.47
C THR A 494 -34.19 -8.72 -62.49
N ASN A 495 -35.43 -8.29 -62.17
CA ASN A 495 -36.54 -8.46 -63.11
C ASN A 495 -36.37 -7.61 -64.37
N ALA A 496 -35.98 -6.35 -64.26
CA ALA A 496 -35.68 -5.48 -65.37
C ALA A 496 -34.55 -6.03 -66.26
N ALA A 497 -33.52 -6.67 -65.68
CA ALA A 497 -32.41 -7.28 -66.37
C ALA A 497 -32.80 -8.61 -67.05
N LYS A 498 -33.65 -9.42 -66.44
CA LYS A 498 -34.04 -10.74 -66.98
C LYS A 498 -35.20 -10.66 -67.97
N TYR A 499 -36.18 -9.81 -67.70
CA TYR A 499 -37.47 -9.81 -68.42
C TYR A 499 -37.88 -8.41 -68.89
N GLY A 500 -37.33 -7.36 -68.34
CA GLY A 500 -37.76 -5.98 -68.54
C GLY A 500 -36.80 -5.14 -69.39
N ALA A 501 -36.76 -3.84 -69.13
CA ALA A 501 -36.06 -2.85 -69.94
C ALA A 501 -34.54 -3.09 -70.03
N LEU A 502 -33.90 -3.51 -68.93
CA LEU A 502 -32.47 -3.74 -68.91
C LEU A 502 -32.02 -5.02 -69.69
N SER A 503 -32.94 -5.86 -70.12
CA SER A 503 -32.64 -7.05 -70.97
C SER A 503 -32.29 -6.69 -72.42
N THR A 504 -32.54 -5.46 -72.85
CA THR A 504 -32.26 -4.96 -74.19
C THR A 504 -31.26 -3.79 -74.15
N GLY A 505 -30.50 -3.59 -75.23
CA GLY A 505 -29.50 -2.49 -75.31
C GLY A 505 -30.11 -1.10 -75.37
N GLN A 506 -31.41 -0.93 -75.71
CA GLN A 506 -32.11 0.35 -75.81
C GLN A 506 -33.09 0.62 -74.67
N GLY A 507 -33.25 -0.33 -73.76
CA GLY A 507 -34.16 -0.19 -72.64
C GLY A 507 -33.63 0.75 -71.56
N ARG A 508 -34.57 1.45 -70.91
CA ARG A 508 -34.26 2.50 -69.86
C ARG A 508 -35.09 2.22 -68.64
N VAL A 509 -34.47 2.55 -67.49
CA VAL A 509 -35.10 2.59 -66.13
C VAL A 509 -34.99 3.98 -65.58
N ALA A 510 -36.13 4.61 -65.30
CA ALA A 510 -36.19 5.91 -64.62
C ALA A 510 -36.76 5.72 -63.21
N ILE A 511 -36.03 6.16 -62.20
CA ILE A 511 -36.45 6.08 -60.82
C ILE A 511 -36.46 7.50 -60.25
N THR A 512 -37.65 7.95 -59.86
CA THR A 512 -37.81 9.26 -59.26
C THR A 512 -38.40 9.10 -57.84
N TRP A 513 -37.99 9.97 -56.94
CA TRP A 513 -38.56 9.93 -55.58
C TRP A 513 -38.70 11.32 -55.00
N SER A 514 -39.65 11.45 -54.05
CA SER A 514 -39.91 12.65 -53.30
C SER A 514 -40.32 12.32 -51.88
N VAL A 515 -40.21 13.30 -50.98
CA VAL A 515 -40.70 13.16 -49.60
C VAL A 515 -41.72 14.27 -49.33
N ALA A 516 -42.92 13.86 -48.99
CA ALA A 516 -43.98 14.77 -48.66
C ALA A 516 -44.80 14.24 -47.48
N ALA A 517 -45.10 15.13 -46.50
CA ALA A 517 -45.86 14.80 -45.30
C ALA A 517 -45.37 13.54 -44.54
N GLY A 518 -44.08 13.36 -44.41
CA GLY A 518 -43.50 12.17 -43.73
C GLY A 518 -43.58 10.86 -44.49
N MET A 519 -43.90 10.93 -45.81
CA MET A 519 -44.00 9.79 -46.70
C MET A 519 -42.94 9.85 -47.80
N LEU A 520 -42.23 8.78 -48.02
CA LEU A 520 -41.40 8.54 -49.20
C LEU A 520 -42.29 8.06 -50.33
N HIS A 521 -42.27 8.77 -51.44
CA HIS A 521 -42.91 8.38 -52.71
C HIS A 521 -41.79 8.03 -53.68
N LEU A 522 -41.73 6.77 -54.15
CA LEU A 522 -40.79 6.28 -55.14
C LEU A 522 -41.56 5.78 -56.36
N ASP A 523 -41.14 6.20 -57.54
CA ASP A 523 -41.70 5.86 -58.82
C ASP A 523 -40.62 5.17 -59.66
N TRP A 524 -40.87 3.94 -60.09
CA TRP A 524 -40.00 3.09 -60.93
C TRP A 524 -40.65 2.89 -62.25
N ARG A 525 -40.05 3.35 -63.37
CA ARG A 525 -40.58 3.20 -64.75
C ARG A 525 -39.55 2.56 -65.63
N GLU A 526 -40.03 1.55 -66.38
CA GLU A 526 -39.28 0.86 -67.42
C GLU A 526 -39.84 1.28 -68.79
N SER A 527 -38.95 1.43 -69.75
CA SER A 527 -39.32 1.73 -71.14
C SER A 527 -38.30 1.18 -72.15
N GLY A 528 -38.69 0.97 -73.40
CA GLY A 528 -37.80 0.49 -74.46
C GLY A 528 -37.34 -0.95 -74.31
N GLY A 529 -37.96 -1.72 -73.44
CA GLY A 529 -37.77 -3.16 -73.25
C GLY A 529 -38.69 -4.01 -74.12
N PRO A 530 -38.71 -5.35 -73.88
CA PRO A 530 -39.68 -6.24 -74.48
C PRO A 530 -41.11 -5.87 -74.11
N ARG A 531 -42.08 -6.22 -74.94
CA ARG A 531 -43.51 -6.01 -74.64
C ARG A 531 -43.88 -6.68 -73.32
N VAL A 532 -44.42 -5.89 -72.36
CA VAL A 532 -44.79 -6.39 -71.06
C VAL A 532 -46.18 -6.98 -71.08
N GLU A 533 -46.34 -8.19 -70.49
CA GLU A 533 -47.62 -8.85 -70.29
C GLU A 533 -47.80 -9.11 -68.75
N PRO A 534 -49.05 -8.96 -68.26
CA PRO A 534 -49.31 -9.28 -66.88
C PRO A 534 -48.90 -10.72 -66.54
N PRO A 535 -48.16 -10.99 -65.49
CA PRO A 535 -47.69 -12.33 -65.17
C PRO A 535 -48.85 -13.26 -64.82
N THR A 536 -48.91 -14.42 -65.45
CA THR A 536 -49.94 -15.46 -65.22
C THR A 536 -49.78 -16.17 -63.89
N ARG A 537 -48.59 -16.07 -63.25
CA ARG A 537 -48.27 -16.55 -61.89
C ARG A 537 -47.48 -15.48 -61.15
N GLN A 538 -47.90 -15.16 -59.91
CA GLN A 538 -47.13 -14.27 -59.06
C GLN A 538 -45.80 -14.96 -58.73
N GLY A 539 -44.71 -14.41 -59.24
CA GLY A 539 -43.34 -14.82 -58.93
C GLY A 539 -42.96 -14.45 -57.45
N PHE A 540 -41.79 -14.86 -57.06
CA PHE A 540 -41.28 -14.59 -55.75
C PHE A 540 -41.12 -13.07 -55.53
N GLY A 541 -40.52 -12.34 -56.44
CA GLY A 541 -40.30 -10.90 -56.36
C GLY A 541 -41.58 -10.13 -56.06
N SER A 542 -42.68 -10.42 -56.78
CA SER A 542 -43.97 -9.78 -56.56
C SER A 542 -44.54 -10.06 -55.14
N ARG A 543 -44.39 -11.32 -54.64
CA ARG A 543 -44.82 -11.65 -53.24
C ARG A 543 -43.95 -11.05 -52.17
N LEU A 544 -42.62 -10.97 -52.40
CA LEU A 544 -41.69 -10.33 -51.48
C LEU A 544 -41.99 -8.84 -51.39
N LEU A 545 -42.06 -8.18 -52.54
CA LEU A 545 -42.42 -6.77 -52.65
C LEU A 545 -43.72 -6.48 -51.91
N GLN A 546 -44.77 -7.25 -52.19
CA GLN A 546 -46.05 -7.06 -51.55
C GLN A 546 -46.04 -7.38 -50.06
N ARG A 547 -45.45 -8.49 -49.62
CA ARG A 547 -45.52 -8.92 -48.22
C ARG A 547 -44.54 -8.18 -47.30
N VAL A 548 -43.26 -8.01 -47.71
CA VAL A 548 -42.23 -7.40 -46.87
C VAL A 548 -42.45 -5.89 -46.78
N LEU A 549 -42.67 -5.23 -47.91
CA LEU A 549 -42.87 -3.79 -47.91
C LEU A 549 -44.20 -3.37 -47.27
N THR A 550 -45.29 -4.12 -47.46
CA THR A 550 -46.57 -3.80 -46.83
C THR A 550 -46.61 -4.15 -45.33
N THR A 551 -45.96 -5.24 -44.89
CA THR A 551 -46.05 -5.70 -43.51
C THR A 551 -44.97 -5.05 -42.63
N GLN A 552 -43.71 -4.92 -43.11
CA GLN A 552 -42.62 -4.41 -42.32
C GLN A 552 -42.46 -2.89 -42.45
N VAL A 553 -42.64 -2.36 -43.68
CA VAL A 553 -42.48 -0.91 -43.96
C VAL A 553 -43.81 -0.18 -43.97
N GLN A 554 -44.92 -0.90 -43.94
CA GLN A 554 -46.28 -0.32 -44.07
C GLN A 554 -46.45 0.47 -45.37
N ALA A 555 -45.70 0.09 -46.43
CA ALA A 555 -45.75 0.78 -47.70
C ALA A 555 -47.00 0.38 -48.52
N ARG A 556 -47.51 1.33 -49.28
CA ARG A 556 -48.49 1.05 -50.35
C ARG A 556 -47.75 0.89 -51.68
N ILE A 557 -48.06 -0.17 -52.40
CA ILE A 557 -47.43 -0.47 -53.68
C ILE A 557 -48.52 -0.63 -54.72
N THR A 558 -48.32 0.02 -55.87
CA THR A 558 -49.16 -0.16 -57.06
C THR A 558 -48.26 -0.58 -58.23
N THR A 559 -48.63 -1.60 -58.96
CA THR A 559 -47.92 -2.09 -60.16
C THR A 559 -48.78 -2.03 -61.36
N ASP A 560 -48.22 -1.51 -62.44
CA ASP A 560 -48.88 -1.50 -63.77
C ASP A 560 -48.00 -2.17 -64.80
N TYR A 561 -48.61 -3.09 -65.62
CA TYR A 561 -47.96 -3.86 -66.64
C TYR A 561 -48.43 -3.38 -68.01
N ALA A 562 -48.05 -2.15 -68.34
CA ALA A 562 -48.38 -1.60 -69.67
C ALA A 562 -47.52 -2.23 -70.78
N PRO A 563 -48.07 -2.43 -71.98
CA PRO A 563 -47.31 -2.99 -73.09
C PRO A 563 -46.00 -2.26 -73.41
N GLU A 564 -45.91 -0.98 -73.09
CA GLU A 564 -44.77 -0.09 -73.35
C GLU A 564 -43.67 -0.19 -72.25
N GLY A 565 -43.98 -0.78 -71.07
CA GLY A 565 -43.07 -0.95 -69.99
C GLY A 565 -43.73 -1.17 -68.63
N PHE A 566 -42.96 -1.68 -67.69
CA PHE A 566 -43.39 -1.89 -66.29
C PHE A 566 -43.33 -0.59 -65.51
N HIS A 567 -44.32 -0.34 -64.65
CA HIS A 567 -44.40 0.78 -63.79
C HIS A 567 -44.77 0.35 -62.36
N LEU A 568 -43.99 0.87 -61.32
CA LEU A 568 -44.28 0.64 -59.93
C LEU A 568 -44.21 1.96 -59.16
N THR A 569 -45.23 2.18 -58.33
CA THR A 569 -45.24 3.26 -57.36
C THR A 569 -45.21 2.68 -55.95
N LEU A 570 -44.39 3.29 -55.09
CA LEU A 570 -44.26 2.93 -53.66
C LEU A 570 -44.44 4.18 -52.82
N ALA A 571 -45.30 4.09 -51.79
CA ALA A 571 -45.44 5.12 -50.77
C ALA A 571 -45.19 4.49 -49.41
N ALA A 572 -44.11 4.90 -48.74
CA ALA A 572 -43.66 4.37 -47.44
C ALA A 572 -43.58 5.46 -46.36
N PRO A 573 -44.07 5.22 -45.15
CA PRO A 573 -43.88 6.17 -44.07
C PRO A 573 -42.43 6.26 -43.67
N LEU A 574 -41.92 7.49 -43.51
CA LEU A 574 -40.62 7.78 -42.92
C LEU A 574 -40.85 8.27 -41.47
N PRO A 575 -40.35 7.58 -40.45
CA PRO A 575 -40.48 8.02 -39.10
C PRO A 575 -39.76 9.37 -38.92
N GLU A 576 -40.37 10.28 -38.15
CA GLU A 576 -39.75 11.54 -37.80
C GLU A 576 -38.43 11.28 -37.05
N ARG A 577 -37.40 12.01 -37.40
CA ARG A 577 -36.08 11.94 -36.76
C ARG A 577 -36.23 12.41 -35.33
N ASN A 578 -36.21 11.53 -34.34
CA ASN A 578 -36.16 11.91 -32.96
C ASN A 578 -34.70 12.31 -32.57
N PRO A 579 -34.38 13.60 -32.40
CA PRO A 579 -33.03 14.05 -32.12
C PRO A 579 -32.51 13.61 -30.73
N ALA A 580 -33.40 13.10 -29.86
CA ALA A 580 -33.07 12.69 -28.49
C ALA A 580 -32.36 11.32 -28.39
N LEU A 581 -32.19 10.60 -29.50
CA LEU A 581 -31.52 9.29 -29.54
C LEU A 581 -30.09 9.35 -30.12
N ASN A 582 -29.45 10.50 -30.13
CA ASN A 582 -28.04 10.59 -30.46
C ASN A 582 -27.17 10.50 -29.17
N PRO A 583 -26.65 9.33 -28.78
CA PRO A 583 -25.83 9.19 -27.58
C PRO A 583 -24.40 9.70 -27.75
N LEU A 584 -24.12 10.41 -28.87
CA LEU A 584 -22.77 10.91 -29.23
C LEU A 584 -22.78 12.42 -29.60
N ALA A 585 -23.82 13.17 -29.24
CA ALA A 585 -23.81 14.63 -29.37
C ALA A 585 -23.44 15.27 -28.02
#